data_9c6a6dcefa32de2d3e48158cd3a4c485
#
_entry.id   9c6a6dcefa32de2d3e48158cd3a4c485
#
_cell.length_a   1.000
_cell.length_b   1.000
_cell.length_c   1.000
_cell.angle_alpha   90.00
_cell.angle_beta   90.00
_cell.angle_gamma   90.00
#
_symmetry.space_group_name_H-M   'P 1'
#
loop_
_entity.id
_entity.type
_entity.pdbx_description
1 polymer ?
#
loop_
_entity_poly.entity_id
_entity_poly.type
_entity_poly.pdbx_seq_one_letter_code
_entity_poly.pdbx_strand_id
1 'polypeptide(L)'
;MIIEINIKTVFLAIVMAIGMIFSFSNKLQPKRSVELQENNIKLIPKNQQSISDRIFYFENEFDKVNKKAVLIERAVLLSKPFSNGKVIMQLPKYEEVVLVGENSFEYWKISYQGKEYYISKNSITTDKQTVKEMQDATYNHNWKGTVLNAYLGAITGPNGRETYYNLNMDGVLAIMRRMGNTDKYWIRDDGVKMLGDYVMVAANLTLHPRGSLVECSLGTGIVCDTGGFAKNNPTALDIAVNW
;
A
#
# COMPACT_ATOMS: atom_id res chain seq x y z
N MET A 1 31.11 -6.69 -13.97
CA MET A 1 30.96 -7.20 -12.60
C MET A 1 30.53 -6.00 -11.75
N ILE A 2 29.22 -5.84 -11.55
CA ILE A 2 28.66 -4.74 -10.75
C ILE A 2 28.61 -5.25 -9.32
N ILE A 3 29.35 -4.57 -8.44
CA ILE A 3 29.36 -4.91 -7.00
C ILE A 3 28.15 -4.19 -6.39
N GLU A 4 27.10 -4.92 -6.05
CA GLU A 4 26.02 -4.43 -5.22
C GLU A 4 26.54 -4.20 -3.80
N ILE A 5 26.71 -2.93 -3.44
CA ILE A 5 27.10 -2.54 -2.09
C ILE A 5 25.82 -2.50 -1.24
N ASN A 6 25.72 -3.44 -0.30
CA ASN A 6 24.58 -3.49 0.63
C ASN A 6 24.59 -2.27 1.55
N ILE A 7 23.55 -1.45 1.47
CA ILE A 7 23.39 -0.20 2.23
C ILE A 7 23.57 -0.40 3.75
N LYS A 8 23.17 -1.56 4.29
CA LYS A 8 23.37 -1.89 5.70
C LYS A 8 24.85 -2.01 6.08
N THR A 9 25.67 -2.52 5.15
CA THR A 9 27.12 -2.67 5.35
C THR A 9 27.82 -1.30 5.30
N VAL A 10 27.36 -0.39 4.45
CA VAL A 10 27.88 0.98 4.36
C VAL A 10 27.50 1.77 5.63
N PHE A 11 26.26 1.62 6.11
CA PHE A 11 25.81 2.29 7.32
C PHE A 11 26.59 1.82 8.56
N LEU A 12 26.84 0.51 8.68
CA LEU A 12 27.64 -0.04 9.79
C LEU A 12 29.09 0.43 9.72
N ALA A 13 29.68 0.56 8.53
CA ALA A 13 31.04 1.07 8.34
C ALA A 13 31.15 2.55 8.70
N ILE A 14 30.14 3.36 8.39
CA ILE A 14 30.09 4.79 8.76
C ILE A 14 29.98 4.96 10.28
N VAL A 15 29.14 4.15 10.94
CA VAL A 15 29.00 4.18 12.41
C VAL A 15 30.30 3.77 13.11
N MET A 16 31.00 2.76 12.58
CA MET A 16 32.31 2.33 13.11
C MET A 16 33.42 3.37 12.86
N ALA A 17 33.44 4.03 11.69
CA ALA A 17 34.41 5.09 11.37
C ALA A 17 34.21 6.31 12.27
N ILE A 18 32.97 6.69 12.56
CA ILE A 18 32.67 7.79 13.49
C ILE A 18 33.10 7.42 14.93
N GLY A 19 32.89 6.17 15.35
CA GLY A 19 33.35 5.68 16.66
C GLY A 19 34.86 5.70 16.81
N MET A 20 35.66 5.38 15.78
CA MET A 20 37.12 5.41 15.82
C MET A 20 37.67 6.83 15.80
N ILE A 21 37.04 7.77 15.13
CA ILE A 21 37.46 9.18 15.12
C ILE A 21 37.30 9.81 16.53
N PHE A 22 36.29 9.39 17.29
CA PHE A 22 36.08 9.89 18.65
C PHE A 22 37.04 9.32 19.69
N SER A 23 37.64 8.15 19.46
CA SER A 23 38.62 7.55 20.39
C SER A 23 40.02 8.23 20.33
N PHE A 24 40.35 8.91 19.23
CA PHE A 24 41.63 9.60 19.06
C PHE A 24 41.61 11.09 19.39
N SER A 25 40.46 11.69 19.69
CA SER A 25 40.28 13.15 19.79
C SER A 25 40.39 13.73 21.19
N ASN A 26 40.82 12.98 22.20
CA ASN A 26 40.91 13.49 23.58
C ASN A 26 42.15 14.33 23.86
N LYS A 27 42.90 14.81 22.85
CA LYS A 27 44.11 15.65 23.06
C LYS A 27 44.25 16.92 22.22
N LEU A 28 43.23 17.36 21.53
CA LEU A 28 43.30 18.64 20.78
C LEU A 28 42.01 19.43 20.96
N GLN A 29 42.12 20.52 21.71
CA GLN A 29 41.10 21.58 21.74
C GLN A 29 41.18 22.40 20.47
N PRO A 30 40.12 22.53 19.68
CA PRO A 30 40.01 23.63 18.73
C PRO A 30 39.02 24.67 19.21
N LYS A 31 39.51 25.87 19.42
CA LYS A 31 38.71 27.09 19.28
C LYS A 31 38.38 27.27 17.81
N ARG A 32 37.14 27.01 17.41
CA ARG A 32 36.51 27.69 16.25
C ARG A 32 35.01 27.52 16.36
N SER A 33 34.34 28.62 16.68
CA SER A 33 32.93 28.83 16.50
C SER A 33 32.60 28.81 14.98
N VAL A 34 31.83 27.86 14.55
CA VAL A 34 31.14 27.92 13.25
C VAL A 34 29.78 28.50 13.56
N GLU A 35 29.53 29.74 13.16
CA GLU A 35 28.18 30.32 13.07
C GLU A 35 27.40 29.56 12.00
N LEU A 36 26.48 28.69 12.43
CA LEU A 36 25.43 28.19 11.59
C LEU A 36 24.24 29.14 11.76
N GLN A 37 23.75 29.68 10.64
CA GLN A 37 22.61 30.58 10.62
C GLN A 37 21.39 29.94 11.31
N GLU A 38 20.88 30.68 12.29
CA GLU A 38 19.66 30.37 13.01
C GLU A 38 18.46 30.38 12.04
N ASN A 39 17.94 29.19 11.73
CA ASN A 39 16.54 29.05 11.40
C ASN A 39 15.98 27.86 12.19
N ASN A 40 15.38 28.21 13.35
CA ASN A 40 14.48 27.36 14.15
C ASN A 40 15.01 26.03 14.70
N ILE A 41 16.26 25.95 15.11
CA ILE A 41 16.71 24.85 15.99
C ILE A 41 16.52 25.30 17.44
N LYS A 42 15.53 24.76 18.11
CA LYS A 42 15.37 24.85 19.55
C LYS A 42 16.56 24.17 20.20
N LEU A 43 17.57 24.94 20.61
CA LEU A 43 18.77 24.43 21.28
C LEU A 43 18.35 23.76 22.59
N ILE A 44 18.49 22.45 22.67
CA ILE A 44 18.42 21.70 23.90
C ILE A 44 19.71 21.95 24.68
N PRO A 45 19.68 22.17 26.04
CA PRO A 45 20.85 22.45 26.82
C PRO A 45 21.97 21.41 26.65
N LYS A 46 23.19 21.86 26.50
CA LYS A 46 24.39 21.13 26.09
C LYS A 46 24.92 20.08 27.08
N ASN A 47 24.16 19.63 28.07
CA ASN A 47 24.60 18.65 29.05
C ASN A 47 23.85 17.35 28.95
N GLN A 48 24.56 16.31 28.53
CA GLN A 48 24.26 14.88 28.75
C GLN A 48 23.14 14.21 27.93
N GLN A 49 22.96 14.54 26.66
CA GLN A 49 22.18 13.63 25.80
C GLN A 49 23.12 12.69 25.06
N SER A 50 22.81 11.39 25.13
CA SER A 50 23.52 10.36 24.37
C SER A 50 23.32 10.57 22.85
N ILE A 51 24.22 10.05 22.02
CA ILE A 51 24.10 10.11 20.56
C ILE A 51 22.76 9.48 20.11
N SER A 52 22.32 8.44 20.80
CA SER A 52 21.02 7.78 20.57
C SER A 52 19.83 8.71 20.81
N ASP A 53 19.86 9.56 21.85
CA ASP A 53 18.80 10.52 22.13
C ASP A 53 18.74 11.64 21.09
N ARG A 54 19.90 12.04 20.55
CA ARG A 54 19.99 13.05 19.49
C ARG A 54 19.47 12.51 18.15
N ILE A 55 19.81 11.27 17.80
CA ILE A 55 19.27 10.59 16.62
C ILE A 55 17.74 10.45 16.76
N PHE A 56 17.26 9.99 17.91
CA PHE A 56 15.84 9.85 18.21
C PHE A 56 15.07 11.19 18.06
N TYR A 57 15.68 12.31 18.47
CA TYR A 57 15.06 13.63 18.32
C TYR A 57 14.89 14.01 16.85
N PHE A 58 15.92 13.89 16.02
CA PHE A 58 15.86 14.21 14.60
C PHE A 58 14.90 13.30 13.82
N GLU A 59 14.82 12.05 14.19
CA GLU A 59 13.93 11.06 13.53
C GLU A 59 12.45 11.29 13.85
N ASN A 60 12.12 11.99 14.93
CA ASN A 60 10.74 12.32 15.31
C ASN A 60 10.30 13.73 14.85
N GLU A 61 11.19 14.51 14.25
CA GLU A 61 10.85 15.81 13.72
C GLU A 61 10.28 15.66 12.30
N PHE A 62 9.04 16.14 12.13
CA PHE A 62 8.34 16.07 10.86
C PHE A 62 7.90 17.46 10.43
N ASP A 63 8.29 17.85 9.23
CA ASP A 63 7.75 19.03 8.57
C ASP A 63 6.27 18.82 8.28
N LYS A 64 5.44 19.82 8.61
CA LYS A 64 4.01 19.74 8.37
C LYS A 64 3.71 19.74 6.88
N VAL A 65 2.95 18.76 6.45
CA VAL A 65 2.42 18.64 5.09
C VAL A 65 0.91 18.37 5.14
N ASN A 66 0.24 18.54 4.01
CA ASN A 66 -1.16 18.15 3.85
C ASN A 66 -1.36 17.67 2.42
N LYS A 67 -1.12 16.38 2.19
CA LYS A 67 -1.20 15.76 0.85
C LYS A 67 -2.01 14.47 0.94
N LYS A 68 -2.94 14.24 -0.01
CA LYS A 68 -3.55 12.92 -0.17
C LYS A 68 -2.54 11.96 -0.78
N ALA A 69 -2.56 10.74 -0.31
CA ALA A 69 -1.71 9.66 -0.82
C ALA A 69 -2.48 8.34 -0.82
N VAL A 70 -2.00 7.39 -1.62
CA VAL A 70 -2.60 6.07 -1.80
C VAL A 70 -1.56 5.00 -1.52
N LEU A 71 -1.94 3.93 -0.83
CA LEU A 71 -1.08 2.78 -0.60
C LEU A 71 -0.88 2.01 -1.91
N ILE A 72 0.39 1.76 -2.27
CA ILE A 72 0.77 0.99 -3.46
C ILE A 72 0.91 -0.51 -3.16
N GLU A 73 0.91 -0.86 -1.90
CA GLU A 73 0.93 -2.23 -1.39
C GLU A 73 0.16 -2.30 -0.06
N ARG A 74 -0.02 -3.51 0.46
CA ARG A 74 -0.53 -3.71 1.82
C ARG A 74 0.54 -3.27 2.82
N ALA A 75 0.23 -2.37 3.74
CA ALA A 75 1.18 -1.78 4.67
C ALA A 75 0.70 -1.75 6.11
N VAL A 76 1.64 -1.71 7.04
CA VAL A 76 1.37 -1.60 8.48
C VAL A 76 1.46 -0.16 8.95
N LEU A 77 0.55 0.23 9.82
CA LEU A 77 0.62 1.49 10.57
C LEU A 77 1.32 1.26 11.90
N LEU A 78 2.29 2.10 12.19
CA LEU A 78 3.12 2.03 13.39
C LEU A 78 2.78 3.15 14.37
N SER A 79 2.99 2.88 15.67
CA SER A 79 2.85 3.88 16.74
C SER A 79 4.00 4.89 16.77
N LYS A 80 5.16 4.56 16.16
CA LYS A 80 6.38 5.36 16.09
C LYS A 80 7.08 5.11 14.75
N PRO A 81 7.91 6.05 14.24
CA PRO A 81 8.52 5.97 12.90
C PRO A 81 9.74 5.04 12.82
N PHE A 82 9.75 3.91 13.49
CA PHE A 82 10.89 2.98 13.52
C PHE A 82 10.47 1.54 13.42
N SER A 83 11.43 0.67 13.09
CA SER A 83 11.24 -0.79 13.05
C SER A 83 10.81 -1.39 14.41
N ASN A 84 11.06 -0.69 15.52
CA ASN A 84 10.58 -1.06 16.86
C ASN A 84 9.25 -0.41 17.24
N GLY A 85 8.62 0.35 16.34
CA GLY A 85 7.27 0.86 16.50
C GLY A 85 6.28 -0.30 16.63
N LYS A 86 5.35 -0.18 17.59
CA LYS A 86 4.27 -1.17 17.71
C LYS A 86 3.37 -1.11 16.47
N VAL A 87 3.15 -2.26 15.83
CA VAL A 87 2.13 -2.38 14.78
C VAL A 87 0.75 -2.15 15.39
N ILE A 88 0.03 -1.18 14.87
CA ILE A 88 -1.32 -0.82 15.33
C ILE A 88 -2.37 -1.51 14.48
N MET A 89 -2.24 -1.44 13.16
CA MET A 89 -3.12 -2.09 12.21
C MET A 89 -2.43 -2.26 10.86
N GLN A 90 -3.05 -3.02 9.97
CA GLN A 90 -2.64 -3.17 8.60
C GLN A 90 -3.70 -2.55 7.69
N LEU A 91 -3.27 -1.79 6.68
CA LEU A 91 -4.11 -1.23 5.64
C LEU A 91 -3.91 -1.97 4.32
N PRO A 92 -4.98 -2.14 3.53
CA PRO A 92 -4.89 -2.78 2.21
C PRO A 92 -4.25 -1.83 1.18
N LYS A 93 -3.78 -2.41 0.06
CA LYS A 93 -3.44 -1.68 -1.15
C LYS A 93 -4.63 -0.81 -1.61
N TYR A 94 -4.36 0.30 -2.27
CA TYR A 94 -5.33 1.33 -2.69
C TYR A 94 -6.02 2.11 -1.56
N GLU A 95 -5.69 1.87 -0.28
CA GLU A 95 -6.25 2.69 0.79
C GLU A 95 -5.72 4.12 0.72
N GLU A 96 -6.63 5.09 0.89
CA GLU A 96 -6.29 6.51 0.89
C GLU A 96 -5.98 6.98 2.31
N VAL A 97 -4.93 7.78 2.43
CA VAL A 97 -4.51 8.41 3.68
C VAL A 97 -4.12 9.87 3.43
N VAL A 98 -4.00 10.65 4.51
CA VAL A 98 -3.49 12.01 4.44
C VAL A 98 -2.11 12.07 5.07
N LEU A 99 -1.11 12.49 4.29
CA LEU A 99 0.21 12.82 4.81
C LEU A 99 0.11 14.10 5.62
N VAL A 100 0.54 14.06 6.87
CA VAL A 100 0.52 15.21 7.79
C VAL A 100 1.91 15.60 8.28
N GLY A 101 2.91 14.77 8.04
CA GLY A 101 4.31 15.07 8.37
C GLY A 101 5.28 14.35 7.45
N GLU A 102 6.30 15.08 7.01
CA GLU A 102 7.42 14.59 6.22
C GLU A 102 8.73 14.76 6.98
N ASN A 103 9.63 13.80 6.86
CA ASN A 103 11.02 13.94 7.32
C ASN A 103 11.99 13.39 6.26
N SER A 104 13.28 13.53 6.51
CA SER A 104 14.33 13.00 5.61
C SER A 104 14.51 11.47 5.69
N PHE A 105 13.86 10.80 6.60
CA PHE A 105 13.95 9.36 6.82
C PHE A 105 12.86 8.56 6.08
N GLU A 106 12.78 7.27 6.36
CA GLU A 106 12.01 6.28 5.61
C GLU A 106 10.51 6.25 5.94
N TYR A 107 10.02 7.16 6.78
CA TYR A 107 8.63 7.15 7.24
C TYR A 107 7.89 8.44 6.94
N TRP A 108 6.60 8.30 6.61
CA TRP A 108 5.63 9.38 6.64
C TRP A 108 4.86 9.36 7.96
N LYS A 109 4.52 10.54 8.45
CA LYS A 109 3.46 10.71 9.45
C LYS A 109 2.15 10.93 8.72
N ILE A 110 1.16 10.10 9.01
CA ILE A 110 -0.14 10.13 8.34
C ILE A 110 -1.27 10.35 9.32
N SER A 111 -2.39 10.90 8.83
CA SER A 111 -3.69 10.87 9.49
C SER A 111 -4.58 9.83 8.83
N TYR A 112 -5.13 8.94 9.63
CA TYR A 112 -6.09 7.93 9.21
C TYR A 112 -7.18 7.78 10.27
N GLN A 113 -8.46 7.91 9.88
CA GLN A 113 -9.62 7.87 10.80
C GLN A 113 -9.47 8.83 12.01
N GLY A 114 -8.93 10.04 11.76
CA GLY A 114 -8.77 11.08 12.78
C GLY A 114 -7.65 10.86 13.79
N LYS A 115 -6.78 9.86 13.58
CA LYS A 115 -5.61 9.58 14.40
C LYS A 115 -4.33 9.63 13.58
N GLU A 116 -3.21 9.92 14.24
CA GLU A 116 -1.89 9.96 13.62
C GLU A 116 -1.15 8.64 13.78
N TYR A 117 -0.48 8.22 12.71
CA TYR A 117 0.31 6.99 12.62
C TYR A 117 1.55 7.23 11.76
N TYR A 118 2.41 6.23 11.69
CA TYR A 118 3.59 6.23 10.85
C TYR A 118 3.55 5.06 9.87
N ILE A 119 3.97 5.32 8.63
CA ILE A 119 3.99 4.34 7.54
C ILE A 119 5.29 4.47 6.75
N SER A 120 5.79 3.36 6.20
CA SER A 120 6.96 3.39 5.30
C SER A 120 6.69 4.25 4.06
N LYS A 121 7.66 5.06 3.66
CA LYS A 121 7.59 5.86 2.43
C LYS A 121 7.46 4.99 1.19
N ASN A 122 8.04 3.79 1.20
CA ASN A 122 8.01 2.87 0.07
C ASN A 122 6.63 2.24 -0.18
N SER A 123 5.74 2.28 0.80
CA SER A 123 4.40 1.67 0.69
C SER A 123 3.31 2.61 0.18
N ILE A 124 3.68 3.84 -0.22
CA ILE A 124 2.70 4.90 -0.46
C ILE A 124 3.15 5.82 -1.60
N THR A 125 2.20 6.34 -2.38
CA THR A 125 2.47 7.33 -3.42
C THR A 125 1.49 8.50 -3.37
N THR A 126 1.96 9.67 -3.78
CA THR A 126 1.13 10.85 -4.09
C THR A 126 0.96 11.03 -5.60
N ASP A 127 1.64 10.22 -6.40
CA ASP A 127 1.61 10.29 -7.85
C ASP A 127 0.39 9.58 -8.41
N LYS A 128 -0.50 10.34 -9.04
CA LYS A 128 -1.72 9.83 -9.67
C LYS A 128 -1.43 8.91 -10.86
N GLN A 129 -0.33 9.13 -11.57
CA GLN A 129 0.04 8.31 -12.71
C GLN A 129 0.40 6.90 -12.25
N THR A 130 1.19 6.78 -11.18
CA THR A 130 1.50 5.49 -10.55
C THR A 130 0.22 4.75 -10.13
N VAL A 131 -0.74 5.44 -9.50
CA VAL A 131 -2.02 4.82 -9.11
C VAL A 131 -2.78 4.32 -10.33
N LYS A 132 -2.83 5.13 -11.40
CA LYS A 132 -3.49 4.74 -12.66
C LYS A 132 -2.83 3.50 -13.29
N GLU A 133 -1.52 3.46 -13.38
CA GLU A 133 -0.78 2.31 -13.91
C GLU A 133 -1.06 1.03 -13.12
N MET A 134 -1.16 1.12 -11.80
CA MET A 134 -1.54 -0.01 -10.95
C MET A 134 -2.96 -0.48 -11.24
N GLN A 135 -3.90 0.43 -11.47
CA GLN A 135 -5.28 0.10 -11.83
C GLN A 135 -5.35 -0.49 -13.25
N ASP A 136 -4.64 0.10 -14.20
CA ASP A 136 -4.56 -0.40 -15.58
C ASP A 136 -3.99 -1.83 -15.64
N ALA A 137 -3.08 -2.18 -14.73
CA ALA A 137 -2.54 -3.54 -14.64
C ALA A 137 -3.58 -4.60 -14.23
N THR A 138 -4.76 -4.20 -13.75
CA THR A 138 -5.85 -5.14 -13.41
C THR A 138 -6.66 -5.60 -14.61
N TYR A 139 -6.49 -4.98 -15.80
CA TYR A 139 -7.17 -5.41 -17.02
C TYR A 139 -6.56 -6.68 -17.61
N ASN A 140 -7.37 -7.50 -18.28
CA ASN A 140 -6.86 -8.70 -18.95
C ASN A 140 -6.26 -8.36 -20.33
N HIS A 141 -5.01 -7.96 -20.35
CA HIS A 141 -4.29 -7.63 -21.59
C HIS A 141 -3.96 -8.87 -22.45
N ASN A 142 -4.07 -10.08 -21.92
CA ASN A 142 -3.80 -11.33 -22.63
C ASN A 142 -5.03 -11.86 -23.39
N TRP A 143 -6.25 -11.49 -22.98
CA TRP A 143 -7.47 -11.88 -23.66
C TRP A 143 -7.61 -11.15 -24.99
N LYS A 144 -7.84 -11.89 -26.09
CA LYS A 144 -7.99 -11.36 -27.45
C LYS A 144 -9.41 -11.52 -28.01
N GLY A 145 -10.30 -12.11 -27.23
CA GLY A 145 -11.71 -12.24 -27.59
C GLY A 145 -12.54 -11.01 -27.26
N THR A 146 -13.84 -11.14 -27.37
CA THR A 146 -14.80 -10.09 -26.99
C THR A 146 -14.70 -9.81 -25.49
N VAL A 147 -14.66 -8.53 -25.13
CA VAL A 147 -14.67 -8.08 -23.73
C VAL A 147 -16.09 -7.69 -23.33
N LEU A 148 -16.54 -8.17 -22.17
CA LEU A 148 -17.86 -7.85 -21.63
C LEU A 148 -17.98 -6.34 -21.35
N ASN A 149 -19.16 -5.79 -21.69
CA ASN A 149 -19.48 -4.38 -21.42
C ASN A 149 -21.00 -4.20 -21.26
N ALA A 150 -21.43 -3.00 -20.89
CA ALA A 150 -22.82 -2.68 -20.60
C ALA A 150 -23.80 -2.97 -21.76
N TYR A 151 -23.33 -2.98 -23.02
CA TYR A 151 -24.16 -3.18 -24.21
C TYR A 151 -24.32 -4.66 -24.60
N LEU A 152 -23.36 -5.49 -24.25
CA LEU A 152 -23.24 -6.87 -24.68
C LEU A 152 -23.86 -7.86 -23.68
N GLY A 153 -24.73 -7.61 -22.88
CA GLY A 153 -25.44 -8.47 -21.91
C GLY A 153 -24.79 -9.82 -21.55
N ALA A 154 -24.21 -10.51 -22.55
CA ALA A 154 -23.49 -11.76 -22.40
C ALA A 154 -22.46 -11.96 -23.52
N ILE A 155 -21.33 -12.61 -23.19
CA ILE A 155 -20.27 -13.01 -24.14
C ILE A 155 -19.79 -14.44 -23.85
N THR A 156 -18.88 -14.94 -24.68
CA THR A 156 -17.99 -16.06 -24.34
C THR A 156 -16.63 -15.52 -23.97
N GLY A 157 -16.28 -15.63 -22.71
CA GLY A 157 -14.96 -15.24 -22.18
C GLY A 157 -13.99 -16.42 -22.04
N PRO A 158 -12.85 -16.23 -21.37
CA PRO A 158 -11.80 -17.26 -21.22
C PRO A 158 -12.29 -18.57 -20.61
N ASN A 159 -13.18 -18.52 -19.64
CA ASN A 159 -13.70 -19.70 -18.92
C ASN A 159 -15.11 -20.11 -19.32
N GLY A 160 -15.70 -19.53 -20.36
CA GLY A 160 -17.04 -19.85 -20.82
C GLY A 160 -17.93 -18.61 -20.85
N ARG A 161 -19.24 -18.82 -20.64
CA ARG A 161 -20.22 -17.72 -20.67
C ARG A 161 -19.93 -16.71 -19.57
N GLU A 162 -19.87 -15.44 -19.92
CA GLU A 162 -19.81 -14.29 -18.99
C GLU A 162 -21.08 -13.44 -19.15
N THR A 163 -21.62 -13.05 -18.01
CA THR A 163 -22.71 -12.09 -17.86
C THR A 163 -22.31 -11.08 -16.79
N TYR A 164 -23.18 -10.11 -16.48
CA TYR A 164 -22.93 -9.17 -15.41
C TYR A 164 -24.16 -8.97 -14.51
N TYR A 165 -23.90 -8.52 -13.29
CA TYR A 165 -24.92 -8.12 -12.35
C TYR A 165 -24.51 -6.86 -11.58
N ASN A 166 -25.50 -6.04 -11.22
CA ASN A 166 -25.30 -4.89 -10.33
C ASN A 166 -26.03 -5.14 -9.01
N LEU A 167 -25.26 -5.40 -7.96
CA LEU A 167 -25.75 -5.64 -6.61
C LEU A 167 -24.97 -4.75 -5.62
N ASN A 168 -25.61 -4.33 -4.51
CA ASN A 168 -24.88 -3.81 -3.36
C ASN A 168 -23.99 -4.91 -2.79
N MET A 169 -22.69 -4.64 -2.69
CA MET A 169 -21.68 -5.64 -2.34
C MET A 169 -21.48 -5.81 -0.83
N ASP A 170 -22.15 -5.05 0.03
CA ASP A 170 -21.90 -5.06 1.49
C ASP A 170 -22.02 -6.46 2.10
N GLY A 171 -23.05 -7.23 1.71
CA GLY A 171 -23.25 -8.61 2.15
C GLY A 171 -22.14 -9.54 1.67
N VAL A 172 -21.74 -9.42 0.40
CA VAL A 172 -20.65 -10.20 -0.20
C VAL A 172 -19.32 -9.86 0.45
N LEU A 173 -19.04 -8.60 0.65
CA LEU A 173 -17.83 -8.13 1.33
C LEU A 173 -17.77 -8.62 2.78
N ALA A 174 -18.90 -8.60 3.51
CA ALA A 174 -18.96 -9.14 4.86
C ALA A 174 -18.59 -10.64 4.91
N ILE A 175 -18.98 -11.42 3.90
CA ILE A 175 -18.59 -12.83 3.78
C ILE A 175 -17.07 -12.93 3.53
N MET A 176 -16.53 -12.18 2.57
CA MET A 176 -15.11 -12.18 2.25
C MET A 176 -14.26 -11.76 3.45
N ARG A 177 -14.70 -10.76 4.23
CA ARG A 177 -14.03 -10.34 5.48
C ARG A 177 -13.99 -11.46 6.53
N ARG A 178 -15.09 -12.20 6.73
CA ARG A 178 -15.11 -13.37 7.62
C ARG A 178 -14.18 -14.50 7.18
N MET A 179 -13.89 -14.60 5.88
CA MET A 179 -12.90 -15.52 5.33
C MET A 179 -11.46 -15.03 5.41
N GLY A 180 -11.23 -13.83 5.99
CA GLY A 180 -9.89 -13.26 6.17
C GLY A 180 -9.40 -12.38 5.01
N ASN A 181 -10.19 -12.19 3.95
CA ASN A 181 -9.83 -11.24 2.88
C ASN A 181 -10.06 -9.81 3.38
N THR A 182 -9.00 -9.01 3.46
CA THR A 182 -9.03 -7.60 3.91
C THR A 182 -8.75 -6.61 2.79
N ASP A 183 -8.71 -7.06 1.54
CA ASP A 183 -8.43 -6.22 0.38
C ASP A 183 -9.48 -5.13 0.20
N LYS A 184 -9.05 -3.97 -0.32
CA LYS A 184 -9.93 -2.84 -0.55
C LYS A 184 -10.96 -3.16 -1.63
N TYR A 185 -12.23 -2.87 -1.35
CA TYR A 185 -13.28 -2.79 -2.37
C TYR A 185 -13.23 -1.42 -3.04
N TRP A 186 -13.28 -1.40 -4.37
CA TRP A 186 -13.32 -0.17 -5.18
C TRP A 186 -13.98 -0.45 -6.53
N ILE A 187 -14.29 0.61 -7.27
CA ILE A 187 -14.89 0.51 -8.61
C ILE A 187 -13.86 1.04 -9.59
N ARG A 188 -13.49 0.25 -10.57
CA ARG A 188 -12.59 0.59 -11.66
C ARG A 188 -13.28 1.58 -12.62
N ASP A 189 -12.52 2.32 -13.41
CA ASP A 189 -13.01 3.40 -14.28
C ASP A 189 -14.05 2.93 -15.30
N ASP A 190 -14.01 1.65 -15.70
CA ASP A 190 -14.98 1.00 -16.57
C ASP A 190 -16.24 0.49 -15.84
N GLY A 191 -16.40 0.78 -14.55
CA GLY A 191 -17.54 0.39 -13.73
C GLY A 191 -17.47 -1.03 -13.15
N VAL A 192 -16.36 -1.75 -13.36
CA VAL A 192 -16.17 -3.10 -12.79
C VAL A 192 -15.87 -3.01 -11.30
N LYS A 193 -16.54 -3.83 -10.49
CA LYS A 193 -16.33 -3.91 -9.04
C LYS A 193 -15.13 -4.78 -8.72
N MET A 194 -14.21 -4.25 -7.93
CA MET A 194 -12.91 -4.82 -7.62
C MET A 194 -12.76 -5.15 -6.14
N LEU A 195 -12.02 -6.21 -5.83
CA LEU A 195 -11.55 -6.52 -4.49
C LEU A 195 -10.02 -6.70 -4.55
N GLY A 196 -9.28 -5.70 -4.06
CA GLY A 196 -7.84 -5.58 -4.32
C GLY A 196 -7.56 -5.42 -5.82
N ASP A 197 -6.72 -6.27 -6.37
CA ASP A 197 -6.36 -6.28 -7.81
C ASP A 197 -7.31 -7.13 -8.66
N TYR A 198 -8.38 -7.70 -8.08
CA TYR A 198 -9.20 -8.71 -8.72
C TYR A 198 -10.62 -8.25 -9.03
N VAL A 199 -11.14 -8.64 -10.17
CA VAL A 199 -12.55 -8.47 -10.59
C VAL A 199 -13.44 -9.31 -9.68
N MET A 200 -14.47 -8.73 -9.07
CA MET A 200 -15.41 -9.50 -8.26
C MET A 200 -16.36 -10.29 -9.16
N VAL A 201 -16.43 -11.61 -8.96
CA VAL A 201 -17.28 -12.49 -9.76
C VAL A 201 -18.14 -13.41 -8.90
N ALA A 202 -19.34 -13.74 -9.40
CA ALA A 202 -20.13 -14.86 -8.93
C ALA A 202 -19.87 -16.07 -9.83
N ALA A 203 -19.79 -17.26 -9.23
CA ALA A 203 -19.52 -18.52 -9.92
C ALA A 203 -20.19 -19.71 -9.24
N ASN A 204 -20.04 -20.89 -9.83
CA ASN A 204 -20.38 -22.15 -9.18
C ASN A 204 -19.35 -22.47 -8.10
N LEU A 205 -19.74 -22.41 -6.83
CA LEU A 205 -18.83 -22.61 -5.69
C LEU A 205 -18.29 -24.03 -5.54
N THR A 206 -18.85 -25.01 -6.24
CA THR A 206 -18.31 -26.38 -6.29
C THR A 206 -17.10 -26.45 -7.23
N LEU A 207 -17.14 -25.73 -8.36
CA LEU A 207 -16.04 -25.67 -9.32
C LEU A 207 -15.01 -24.61 -8.94
N HIS A 208 -15.48 -23.47 -8.48
CA HIS A 208 -14.68 -22.31 -8.11
C HIS A 208 -15.03 -21.88 -6.68
N PRO A 209 -14.39 -22.45 -5.68
CA PRO A 209 -14.65 -22.08 -4.29
C PRO A 209 -14.49 -20.58 -4.05
N ARG A 210 -15.25 -20.04 -3.10
CA ARG A 210 -15.17 -18.63 -2.73
C ARG A 210 -13.73 -18.26 -2.33
N GLY A 211 -13.22 -17.17 -2.89
CA GLY A 211 -11.83 -16.73 -2.73
C GLY A 211 -10.85 -17.29 -3.76
N SER A 212 -11.26 -18.27 -4.61
CA SER A 212 -10.42 -18.75 -5.71
C SER A 212 -10.34 -17.72 -6.84
N LEU A 213 -9.27 -17.78 -7.63
CA LEU A 213 -9.06 -16.93 -8.79
C LEU A 213 -9.51 -17.64 -10.07
N VAL A 214 -10.07 -16.86 -11.00
CA VAL A 214 -10.55 -17.33 -12.30
C VAL A 214 -10.35 -16.24 -13.35
N GLU A 215 -9.87 -16.59 -14.54
CA GLU A 215 -9.72 -15.63 -15.62
C GLU A 215 -11.08 -15.24 -16.21
N CYS A 216 -11.29 -13.95 -16.45
CA CYS A 216 -12.42 -13.41 -17.18
C CYS A 216 -11.96 -12.38 -18.22
N SER A 217 -12.86 -11.96 -19.10
CA SER A 217 -12.55 -11.01 -20.18
C SER A 217 -12.09 -9.63 -19.65
N LEU A 218 -12.47 -9.31 -18.42
CA LEU A 218 -12.21 -8.01 -17.77
C LEU A 218 -11.01 -8.00 -16.84
N GLY A 219 -10.35 -9.15 -16.63
CA GLY A 219 -9.19 -9.30 -15.75
C GLY A 219 -9.18 -10.63 -15.03
N THR A 220 -8.25 -10.81 -14.08
CA THR A 220 -8.31 -11.95 -13.16
C THR A 220 -9.42 -11.71 -12.14
N GLY A 221 -10.41 -12.61 -12.11
CA GLY A 221 -11.52 -12.56 -11.16
C GLY A 221 -11.21 -13.23 -9.83
N ILE A 222 -11.80 -12.73 -8.75
CA ILE A 222 -11.90 -13.42 -7.47
C ILE A 222 -13.36 -13.82 -7.22
N VAL A 223 -13.58 -15.10 -6.97
CA VAL A 223 -14.93 -15.62 -6.70
C VAL A 223 -15.40 -15.15 -5.33
N CYS A 224 -16.36 -14.23 -5.34
CA CYS A 224 -16.91 -13.62 -4.13
C CYS A 224 -18.35 -14.08 -3.85
N ASP A 225 -19.07 -14.48 -4.88
CA ASP A 225 -20.51 -14.73 -4.82
C ASP A 225 -20.93 -15.96 -5.62
N THR A 226 -22.21 -16.27 -5.60
CA THR A 226 -22.85 -17.31 -6.41
C THR A 226 -24.29 -16.91 -6.72
N GLY A 227 -24.86 -17.49 -7.74
CA GLY A 227 -26.24 -17.22 -8.15
C GLY A 227 -26.96 -18.44 -8.73
N GLY A 228 -28.27 -18.31 -8.97
CA GLY A 228 -29.08 -19.37 -9.55
C GLY A 228 -28.63 -19.85 -10.94
N PHE A 229 -27.93 -18.97 -11.69
CA PHE A 229 -27.38 -19.31 -13.01
C PHE A 229 -26.40 -20.49 -12.98
N ALA A 230 -25.62 -20.60 -11.86
CA ALA A 230 -24.61 -21.62 -11.69
C ALA A 230 -25.13 -23.06 -11.70
N LYS A 231 -26.44 -23.27 -11.50
CA LYS A 231 -27.06 -24.59 -11.57
C LYS A 231 -27.17 -25.07 -13.02
N ASN A 232 -27.50 -24.17 -13.94
CA ASN A 232 -27.75 -24.50 -15.37
C ASN A 232 -26.50 -24.30 -16.23
N ASN A 233 -25.59 -23.42 -15.82
CA ASN A 233 -24.33 -23.11 -16.49
C ASN A 233 -23.18 -23.13 -15.48
N PRO A 234 -22.65 -24.29 -15.11
CA PRO A 234 -21.70 -24.42 -14.03
C PRO A 234 -20.36 -23.70 -14.26
N THR A 235 -19.97 -23.52 -15.53
CA THR A 235 -18.75 -22.82 -15.92
C THR A 235 -18.94 -21.31 -16.17
N ALA A 236 -20.20 -20.85 -16.14
CA ALA A 236 -20.49 -19.43 -16.36
C ALA A 236 -19.99 -18.56 -15.18
N LEU A 237 -19.54 -17.36 -15.52
CA LEU A 237 -19.23 -16.31 -14.58
C LEU A 237 -20.24 -15.17 -14.71
N ASP A 238 -20.62 -14.59 -13.58
CA ASP A 238 -21.44 -13.39 -13.51
C ASP A 238 -20.60 -12.29 -12.84
N ILE A 239 -20.31 -11.22 -13.58
CA ILE A 239 -19.32 -10.22 -13.18
C ILE A 239 -20.01 -9.08 -12.46
N ALA A 240 -19.50 -8.71 -11.28
CA ALA A 240 -20.04 -7.61 -10.49
C ALA A 240 -19.64 -6.26 -11.10
N VAL A 241 -20.63 -5.44 -11.43
CA VAL A 241 -20.43 -4.15 -12.11
C VAL A 241 -21.32 -3.07 -11.52
N ASN A 242 -21.13 -1.84 -11.98
CA ASN A 242 -21.90 -0.66 -11.61
C ASN A 242 -22.74 -0.10 -12.78
N TRP A 243 -22.79 -0.82 -13.88
CA TRP A 243 -23.57 -0.46 -15.07
C TRP A 243 -25.07 -0.83 -14.95
#